data_60f763a5d658da1ccfc1226b60038498
#
_entry.id   60f763a5d658da1ccfc1226b60038498
#
_cell.length_a   1.000
_cell.length_b   1.000
_cell.length_c   1.000
_cell.angle_alpha   90.00
_cell.angle_beta   90.00
_cell.angle_gamma   90.00
#
_symmetry.space_group_name_H-M   'P 1'
#
loop_
_entity.id
_entity.type
_entity.pdbx_description
1 polymer ?
#
loop_
_entity_poly.entity_id
_entity_poly.type
_entity_poly.pdbx_seq_one_letter_code
_entity_poly.pdbx_strand_id
1 'polypeptide(L)'
;TNTSPYLKIEYNGDTEEELQYGVDFKEDMINFKNNTFSFSKSDKINSYLSYLDITCDDGTFLLYVPKDNNFSFRSSFFSDFAKDAVIMVSQNAFDKITSSLNEGKQISIHVPFEEEEKTISNVIGVIKGSNSSLSPFIITAHYDHLGKDGLGTSYSGALDNASGTSFILELSRSLSTYGKPERDIIFVALNAEEFGLLGSKAFAEENLFNIQDSKVINFDMIG
;
A
#
# COMPACT_ATOMS: atom_id res chain seq x y z
N THR A 1 -2.90 26.88 4.22
CA THR A 1 -2.20 25.73 3.63
C THR A 1 -3.07 25.15 2.53
N ASN A 2 -2.53 25.04 1.32
CA ASN A 2 -3.27 24.43 0.21
C ASN A 2 -3.35 22.92 0.51
N THR A 3 -4.57 22.40 0.66
CA THR A 3 -4.84 20.99 0.96
C THR A 3 -5.11 20.15 -0.28
N SER A 4 -5.05 20.77 -1.47
CA SER A 4 -5.31 20.09 -2.74
C SER A 4 -3.99 19.65 -3.39
N PRO A 5 -3.93 18.44 -3.98
CA PRO A 5 -2.75 18.01 -4.73
C PRO A 5 -2.52 18.89 -5.95
N TYR A 6 -1.26 19.18 -6.27
CA TYR A 6 -0.90 19.87 -7.50
C TYR A 6 0.39 19.34 -8.11
N LEU A 7 0.51 19.48 -9.42
CA LEU A 7 1.75 19.39 -10.17
C LEU A 7 1.81 20.60 -11.11
N LYS A 8 2.80 21.47 -10.90
CA LYS A 8 2.95 22.73 -11.60
C LYS A 8 4.23 22.78 -12.41
N ILE A 9 4.15 23.39 -13.57
CA ILE A 9 5.29 23.78 -14.39
C ILE A 9 5.48 25.28 -14.20
N GLU A 10 6.65 25.67 -13.70
CA GLU A 10 6.94 27.04 -13.27
C GLU A 10 8.14 27.61 -14.02
N TYR A 11 8.08 28.89 -14.35
CA TYR A 11 9.18 29.62 -14.97
C TYR A 11 9.34 31.00 -14.33
N ASN A 12 10.54 31.34 -13.88
CA ASN A 12 10.86 32.59 -13.18
C ASN A 12 9.95 32.90 -11.96
N GLY A 13 9.43 31.85 -11.29
CA GLY A 13 8.57 31.96 -10.12
C GLY A 13 7.07 32.06 -10.43
N ASP A 14 6.70 32.08 -11.69
CA ASP A 14 5.30 32.08 -12.13
C ASP A 14 4.87 30.68 -12.59
N THR A 15 3.66 30.28 -12.23
CA THR A 15 3.04 29.04 -12.72
C THR A 15 2.58 29.23 -14.16
N GLU A 16 3.18 28.51 -15.11
CA GLU A 16 2.77 28.51 -16.51
C GLU A 16 1.67 27.50 -16.81
N GLU A 17 1.75 26.33 -16.17
CA GLU A 17 0.77 25.25 -16.35
C GLU A 17 0.59 24.49 -15.03
N GLU A 18 -0.64 24.12 -14.73
CA GLU A 18 -0.97 23.19 -13.63
C GLU A 18 -1.65 21.95 -14.22
N LEU A 19 -1.07 20.78 -13.93
CA LEU A 19 -1.55 19.49 -14.41
C LEU A 19 -2.69 18.99 -13.51
N GLN A 20 -3.64 18.27 -14.09
CA GLN A 20 -4.85 17.84 -13.40
C GLN A 20 -4.63 16.54 -12.62
N TYR A 21 -4.87 16.60 -11.30
CA TYR A 21 -4.85 15.41 -10.44
C TYR A 21 -5.89 14.36 -10.86
N GLY A 22 -5.47 13.10 -10.88
CA GLY A 22 -6.30 11.97 -11.32
C GLY A 22 -6.44 11.80 -12.82
N VAL A 23 -5.93 12.76 -13.62
CA VAL A 23 -5.93 12.72 -15.10
C VAL A 23 -4.49 12.74 -15.63
N ASP A 24 -3.71 13.69 -15.16
CA ASP A 24 -2.33 13.88 -15.60
C ASP A 24 -1.33 13.26 -14.64
N PHE A 25 -1.65 13.23 -13.35
CA PHE A 25 -0.80 12.64 -12.31
C PHE A 25 -1.60 12.13 -11.12
N LYS A 26 -1.00 11.19 -10.37
CA LYS A 26 -1.48 10.68 -9.09
C LYS A 26 -0.32 10.04 -8.33
N GLU A 27 -0.39 10.06 -7.01
CA GLU A 27 0.52 9.30 -6.17
C GLU A 27 0.34 7.79 -6.37
N ASP A 28 1.46 7.06 -6.43
CA ASP A 28 1.51 5.60 -6.27
C ASP A 28 1.94 5.26 -4.84
N MET A 29 2.91 6.04 -4.33
CA MET A 29 3.42 5.86 -2.97
C MET A 29 3.98 7.19 -2.44
N ILE A 30 3.76 7.44 -1.15
CA ILE A 30 4.36 8.54 -0.39
C ILE A 30 4.96 7.98 0.90
N ASN A 31 6.20 8.32 1.19
CA ASN A 31 6.89 7.88 2.41
C ASN A 31 6.71 8.87 3.58
N PHE A 32 5.62 9.59 3.67
CA PHE A 32 5.22 10.48 4.78
C PHE A 32 6.30 11.42 5.36
N LYS A 33 7.47 11.54 4.72
CA LYS A 33 8.55 12.41 5.16
C LYS A 33 8.41 13.81 4.57
N ASN A 34 8.03 13.87 3.31
CA ASN A 34 7.81 15.11 2.59
C ASN A 34 6.68 14.92 1.57
N ASN A 35 5.82 15.90 1.47
CA ASN A 35 4.69 15.92 0.55
C ASN A 35 4.77 17.03 -0.50
N THR A 36 5.86 17.77 -0.52
CA THR A 36 6.11 18.86 -1.45
C THR A 36 7.53 18.74 -2.00
N PHE A 37 7.66 18.67 -3.31
CA PHE A 37 8.90 18.47 -4.02
C PHE A 37 9.02 19.49 -5.13
N SER A 38 10.23 20.07 -5.29
CA SER A 38 10.54 20.94 -6.41
C SER A 38 11.86 20.53 -7.06
N PHE A 39 11.88 20.43 -8.37
CA PHE A 39 13.06 20.05 -9.11
C PHE A 39 13.15 20.74 -10.48
N SER A 40 14.35 20.86 -10.98
CA SER A 40 14.70 21.49 -12.25
C SER A 40 15.80 20.71 -12.95
N LYS A 41 16.21 21.16 -14.11
CA LYS A 41 17.32 20.55 -14.87
C LYS A 41 18.66 20.56 -14.11
N SER A 42 18.84 21.43 -13.11
CA SER A 42 20.05 21.49 -12.29
C SER A 42 20.18 20.34 -11.29
N ASP A 43 19.09 19.65 -11.00
CA ASP A 43 19.06 18.53 -10.07
C ASP A 43 19.54 17.24 -10.74
N LYS A 44 19.84 16.24 -9.92
CA LYS A 44 20.25 14.93 -10.43
C LYS A 44 19.02 14.17 -10.95
N ILE A 45 18.85 14.15 -12.26
CA ILE A 45 17.76 13.46 -12.95
C ILE A 45 18.33 12.39 -13.88
N ASN A 46 18.01 11.12 -13.60
CA ASN A 46 18.21 10.03 -14.54
C ASN A 46 16.92 9.85 -15.33
N SER A 47 16.98 10.19 -16.62
CA SER A 47 15.83 10.12 -17.51
C SER A 47 15.84 8.84 -18.33
N TYR A 48 14.72 8.14 -18.33
CA TYR A 48 14.47 6.92 -19.09
C TYR A 48 13.25 7.10 -19.97
N LEU A 49 12.93 6.11 -20.80
CA LEU A 49 11.85 6.21 -21.77
C LEU A 49 10.46 6.48 -21.14
N SER A 50 10.22 5.93 -19.96
CA SER A 50 8.91 5.98 -19.28
C SER A 50 9.00 6.40 -17.82
N TYR A 51 10.16 6.83 -17.33
CA TYR A 51 10.30 7.31 -15.96
C TYR A 51 11.49 8.25 -15.77
N LEU A 52 11.38 9.11 -14.76
CA LEU A 52 12.43 9.97 -14.23
C LEU A 52 12.76 9.53 -12.81
N ASP A 53 14.03 9.25 -12.55
CA ASP A 53 14.56 9.03 -11.21
C ASP A 53 15.26 10.31 -10.75
N ILE A 54 14.70 10.96 -9.72
CA ILE A 54 15.03 12.33 -9.34
C ILE A 54 15.61 12.35 -7.93
N THR A 55 16.69 13.11 -7.75
CA THR A 55 17.27 13.46 -6.46
C THR A 55 17.46 14.97 -6.43
N CYS A 56 16.82 15.66 -5.52
CA CYS A 56 16.91 17.11 -5.29
C CYS A 56 17.03 17.40 -3.79
N ASP A 57 17.04 18.68 -3.42
CA ASP A 57 17.13 19.11 -2.01
C ASP A 57 15.94 18.64 -1.17
N ASP A 58 14.76 18.46 -1.77
CA ASP A 58 13.54 18.01 -1.11
C ASP A 58 13.50 16.47 -0.91
N GLY A 59 14.39 15.72 -1.55
CA GLY A 59 14.45 14.26 -1.41
C GLY A 59 14.67 13.50 -2.70
N THR A 60 14.25 12.25 -2.69
CA THR A 60 14.37 11.32 -3.81
C THR A 60 13.02 10.80 -4.24
N PHE A 61 12.70 10.90 -5.52
CA PHE A 61 11.40 10.44 -6.03
C PHE A 61 11.47 9.91 -7.45
N LEU A 62 10.45 9.17 -7.79
CA LEU A 62 10.25 8.57 -9.09
C LEU A 62 8.96 9.11 -9.72
N LEU A 63 9.07 9.64 -10.94
CA LEU A 63 7.92 9.87 -11.79
C LEU A 63 7.91 8.81 -12.88
N TYR A 64 6.81 8.13 -13.08
CA TYR A 64 6.72 7.11 -14.12
C TYR A 64 5.36 7.07 -14.82
N VAL A 65 5.38 6.61 -16.06
CA VAL A 65 4.15 6.36 -16.83
C VAL A 65 3.69 4.93 -16.54
N PRO A 66 2.54 4.74 -15.89
CA PRO A 66 2.01 3.41 -15.63
C PRO A 66 1.56 2.73 -16.91
N LYS A 67 1.59 1.40 -16.93
CA LYS A 67 1.10 0.62 -18.05
C LYS A 67 -0.36 0.98 -18.34
N ASP A 68 -0.67 1.19 -19.62
CA ASP A 68 -2.02 1.54 -20.10
C ASP A 68 -2.59 2.86 -19.51
N ASN A 69 -1.73 3.76 -19.01
CA ASN A 69 -2.12 4.99 -18.29
C ASN A 69 -3.10 4.74 -17.13
N ASN A 70 -3.02 3.57 -16.50
CA ASN A 70 -3.89 3.21 -15.39
C ASN A 70 -3.32 3.71 -14.06
N PHE A 71 -3.97 4.69 -13.46
CA PHE A 71 -3.64 5.26 -12.15
C PHE A 71 -4.23 4.43 -11.00
N SER A 72 -4.01 3.13 -10.99
CA SER A 72 -4.41 2.29 -9.86
C SER A 72 -3.53 2.59 -8.65
N PHE A 73 -4.14 2.79 -7.50
CA PHE A 73 -3.42 3.01 -6.24
C PHE A 73 -2.75 1.71 -5.77
N ARG A 74 -1.52 1.84 -5.23
CA ARG A 74 -0.83 0.76 -4.54
C ARG A 74 -0.48 1.22 -3.14
N SER A 75 -0.97 0.52 -2.14
CA SER A 75 -0.80 0.90 -0.73
C SER A 75 0.36 0.22 -0.01
N SER A 76 1.22 -0.51 -0.68
CA SER A 76 2.32 -1.20 -0.02
C SER A 76 3.42 -0.22 0.40
N PHE A 77 3.53 0.02 1.70
CA PHE A 77 4.60 0.78 2.33
C PHE A 77 5.71 -0.18 2.78
N PHE A 78 6.85 -0.12 2.10
CA PHE A 78 8.05 -0.76 2.61
C PHE A 78 8.87 0.29 3.35
N SER A 79 9.17 0.05 4.62
CA SER A 79 10.00 0.95 5.46
C SER A 79 11.39 1.21 4.87
N ASP A 80 11.87 0.32 4.02
CA ASP A 80 13.20 0.38 3.38
C ASP A 80 13.14 0.93 1.94
N PHE A 81 12.03 1.53 1.53
CA PHE A 81 11.92 2.11 0.21
C PHE A 81 12.90 3.28 0.05
N ALA A 82 13.75 3.21 -0.98
CA ALA A 82 14.79 4.21 -1.23
C ALA A 82 14.25 5.56 -1.70
N LYS A 83 12.96 5.66 -2.03
CA LYS A 83 12.31 6.89 -2.54
C LYS A 83 11.38 7.50 -1.51
N ASP A 84 11.35 8.84 -1.47
CA ASP A 84 10.42 9.59 -0.61
C ASP A 84 9.01 9.66 -1.22
N ALA A 85 8.91 9.64 -2.56
CA ALA A 85 7.64 9.50 -3.26
C ALA A 85 7.78 8.79 -4.61
N VAL A 86 6.70 8.14 -5.02
CA VAL A 86 6.52 7.58 -6.36
C VAL A 86 5.22 8.14 -6.93
N ILE A 87 5.33 8.84 -8.05
CA ILE A 87 4.23 9.55 -8.70
C ILE A 87 4.00 8.94 -10.09
N MET A 88 2.76 8.53 -10.33
CA MET A 88 2.30 8.15 -11.66
C MET A 88 1.98 9.40 -12.46
N VAL A 89 2.39 9.44 -13.72
CA VAL A 89 2.03 10.51 -14.65
C VAL A 89 1.51 9.93 -15.95
N SER A 90 0.55 10.61 -16.60
CA SER A 90 0.12 10.23 -17.95
C SER A 90 1.29 10.42 -18.94
N GLN A 91 1.25 9.73 -20.08
CA GLN A 91 2.27 9.93 -21.13
C GLN A 91 2.36 11.40 -21.57
N ASN A 92 1.21 12.05 -21.73
CA ASN A 92 1.17 13.47 -22.11
C ASN A 92 1.80 14.38 -21.04
N ALA A 93 1.54 14.10 -19.75
CA ALA A 93 2.15 14.83 -18.65
C ALA A 93 3.67 14.58 -18.59
N PHE A 94 4.10 13.34 -18.80
CA PHE A 94 5.52 12.99 -18.85
C PHE A 94 6.29 13.74 -19.95
N ASP A 95 5.70 13.81 -21.17
CA ASP A 95 6.29 14.51 -22.30
C ASP A 95 6.37 16.03 -22.03
N LYS A 96 5.33 16.61 -21.41
CA LYS A 96 5.32 18.02 -20.99
C LYS A 96 6.38 18.32 -19.93
N ILE A 97 6.47 17.48 -18.89
CA ILE A 97 7.47 17.62 -17.82
C ILE A 97 8.88 17.58 -18.41
N THR A 98 9.18 16.57 -19.23
CA THR A 98 10.51 16.40 -19.82
C THR A 98 10.88 17.55 -20.77
N SER A 99 9.92 18.04 -21.58
CA SER A 99 10.11 19.22 -22.43
C SER A 99 10.38 20.46 -21.60
N SER A 100 9.58 20.70 -20.57
CA SER A 100 9.71 21.88 -19.69
C SER A 100 11.05 21.90 -18.92
N LEU A 101 11.52 20.75 -18.46
CA LEU A 101 12.84 20.63 -17.86
C LEU A 101 13.94 21.00 -18.87
N ASN A 102 13.82 20.58 -20.13
CA ASN A 102 14.78 20.95 -21.19
C ASN A 102 14.78 22.45 -21.50
N GLU A 103 13.64 23.10 -21.33
CA GLU A 103 13.48 24.57 -21.47
C GLU A 103 13.97 25.33 -20.22
N GLY A 104 14.43 24.64 -19.18
CA GLY A 104 14.94 25.26 -17.94
C GLY A 104 13.85 25.65 -16.95
N LYS A 105 12.66 25.09 -17.09
CA LYS A 105 11.55 25.29 -16.15
C LYS A 105 11.70 24.43 -14.91
N GLN A 106 11.02 24.82 -13.84
CA GLN A 106 10.91 24.08 -12.58
C GLN A 106 9.60 23.30 -12.54
N ILE A 107 9.64 22.14 -11.93
CA ILE A 107 8.47 21.32 -11.65
C ILE A 107 8.26 21.32 -10.15
N SER A 108 7.04 21.62 -9.70
CA SER A 108 6.65 21.61 -8.29
C SER A 108 5.47 20.65 -8.11
N ILE A 109 5.60 19.73 -7.16
CA ILE A 109 4.60 18.71 -6.86
C ILE A 109 4.23 18.79 -5.39
N HIS A 110 2.94 18.75 -5.10
CA HIS A 110 2.41 18.61 -3.75
C HIS A 110 1.34 17.53 -3.72
N VAL A 111 1.51 16.57 -2.82
CA VAL A 111 0.51 15.53 -2.55
C VAL A 111 0.19 15.56 -1.07
N PRO A 112 -0.95 16.13 -0.67
CA PRO A 112 -1.33 16.22 0.73
C PRO A 112 -1.56 14.82 1.32
N PHE A 113 -1.15 14.65 2.57
CA PHE A 113 -1.50 13.48 3.38
C PHE A 113 -1.80 13.92 4.81
N GLU A 114 -2.57 13.12 5.50
CA GLU A 114 -2.83 13.27 6.93
C GLU A 114 -2.28 12.02 7.63
N GLU A 115 -1.57 12.25 8.74
CA GLU A 115 -1.12 11.17 9.62
C GLU A 115 -2.19 10.91 10.67
N GLU A 116 -2.65 9.68 10.76
CA GLU A 116 -3.57 9.23 11.79
C GLU A 116 -3.01 7.98 12.46
N GLU A 117 -2.84 8.04 13.77
CA GLU A 117 -2.46 6.87 14.56
C GLU A 117 -3.72 6.05 14.89
N LYS A 118 -3.76 4.81 14.41
CA LYS A 118 -4.86 3.88 14.68
C LYS A 118 -4.37 2.62 15.36
N THR A 119 -5.08 2.23 16.40
CA THR A 119 -4.92 0.88 16.97
C THR A 119 -5.76 -0.09 16.15
N ILE A 120 -5.10 -1.10 15.60
CA ILE A 120 -5.74 -2.18 14.86
C ILE A 120 -5.54 -3.50 15.61
N SER A 121 -6.39 -4.49 15.36
CA SER A 121 -6.34 -5.77 16.06
C SER A 121 -6.49 -6.94 15.09
N ASN A 122 -5.78 -8.01 15.36
CA ASN A 122 -6.11 -9.33 14.81
C ASN A 122 -7.27 -9.94 15.61
N VAL A 123 -8.08 -10.77 14.95
CA VAL A 123 -9.15 -11.50 15.62
C VAL A 123 -8.79 -12.98 15.66
N ILE A 124 -8.75 -13.57 16.85
CA ILE A 124 -8.30 -14.95 17.06
C ILE A 124 -9.42 -15.79 17.64
N GLY A 125 -9.70 -16.92 16.98
CA GLY A 125 -10.60 -17.96 17.46
C GLY A 125 -9.85 -19.28 17.66
N VAL A 126 -10.21 -20.07 18.69
CA VAL A 126 -9.54 -21.33 18.99
C VAL A 126 -10.54 -22.46 19.21
N ILE A 127 -10.39 -23.52 18.45
CA ILE A 127 -11.02 -24.82 18.74
C ILE A 127 -10.02 -25.66 19.53
N LYS A 128 -10.32 -25.91 20.82
CA LYS A 128 -9.40 -26.64 21.69
C LYS A 128 -9.33 -28.11 21.35
N GLY A 129 -8.09 -28.60 21.19
CA GLY A 129 -7.77 -30.00 21.00
C GLY A 129 -7.79 -30.82 22.29
N SER A 130 -7.73 -32.16 22.13
CA SER A 130 -7.65 -33.11 23.25
C SER A 130 -6.24 -33.29 23.76
N ASN A 131 -5.22 -32.93 23.00
CA ASN A 131 -3.80 -33.11 23.32
C ASN A 131 -3.04 -31.75 23.18
N SER A 132 -2.84 -31.08 24.30
CA SER A 132 -2.15 -29.79 24.38
C SER A 132 -0.65 -29.86 24.15
N SER A 133 -0.05 -31.07 24.05
CA SER A 133 1.36 -31.24 23.76
C SER A 133 1.68 -31.15 22.25
N LEU A 134 0.65 -31.21 21.42
CA LEU A 134 0.80 -31.07 19.97
C LEU A 134 0.77 -29.61 19.55
N SER A 135 1.68 -29.24 18.65
CA SER A 135 1.68 -27.91 18.03
C SER A 135 0.37 -27.67 17.28
N PRO A 136 -0.21 -26.47 17.37
CA PRO A 136 -1.51 -26.17 16.78
C PRO A 136 -1.49 -26.18 15.24
N PHE A 137 -2.65 -26.29 14.67
CA PHE A 137 -2.92 -25.95 13.27
C PHE A 137 -3.39 -24.50 13.21
N ILE A 138 -2.76 -23.67 12.39
CA ILE A 138 -3.09 -22.24 12.29
C ILE A 138 -3.68 -21.97 10.91
N ILE A 139 -4.83 -21.33 10.87
CA ILE A 139 -5.56 -20.99 9.66
C ILE A 139 -5.76 -19.49 9.64
N THR A 140 -5.26 -18.83 8.60
CA THR A 140 -5.25 -17.37 8.51
C THR A 140 -5.93 -16.86 7.25
N ALA A 141 -6.47 -15.66 7.32
CA ALA A 141 -6.84 -14.81 6.19
C ALA A 141 -6.78 -13.36 6.67
N HIS A 142 -6.42 -12.41 5.81
CA HIS A 142 -6.54 -11.01 6.18
C HIS A 142 -7.96 -10.49 5.90
N TYR A 143 -8.40 -9.50 6.69
CA TYR A 143 -9.76 -8.95 6.59
C TYR A 143 -9.80 -7.45 6.29
N ASP A 144 -8.65 -6.82 6.20
CA ASP A 144 -8.49 -5.44 5.73
C ASP A 144 -8.45 -5.39 4.19
N HIS A 145 -8.64 -4.19 3.65
CA HIS A 145 -8.46 -3.88 2.24
C HIS A 145 -8.15 -2.40 2.05
N LEU A 146 -7.82 -1.98 0.81
CA LEU A 146 -7.36 -0.64 0.44
C LEU A 146 -8.35 0.49 0.77
N GLY A 147 -9.64 0.21 0.83
CA GLY A 147 -10.67 1.20 1.14
C GLY A 147 -10.95 2.14 -0.03
N LYS A 148 -10.70 3.45 0.16
CA LYS A 148 -10.90 4.49 -0.88
C LYS A 148 -9.60 5.25 -1.12
N ASP A 149 -9.34 5.53 -2.38
CA ASP A 149 -8.22 6.38 -2.76
C ASP A 149 -8.56 7.89 -2.68
N GLY A 150 -7.55 8.74 -2.93
CA GLY A 150 -7.71 10.19 -2.92
C GLY A 150 -8.69 10.76 -3.96
N LEU A 151 -9.07 9.98 -4.97
CA LEU A 151 -10.09 10.32 -5.96
C LEU A 151 -11.49 9.86 -5.56
N GLY A 152 -11.62 9.13 -4.43
CA GLY A 152 -12.87 8.56 -3.95
C GLY A 152 -13.23 7.23 -4.62
N THR A 153 -12.34 6.64 -5.43
CA THR A 153 -12.52 5.29 -5.96
C THR A 153 -12.53 4.30 -4.82
N SER A 154 -13.59 3.48 -4.75
CA SER A 154 -13.71 2.45 -3.71
C SER A 154 -13.21 1.11 -4.23
N TYR A 155 -12.31 0.51 -3.51
CA TYR A 155 -11.82 -0.86 -3.74
C TYR A 155 -12.68 -1.81 -2.92
N SER A 156 -13.38 -2.73 -3.60
CA SER A 156 -14.44 -3.52 -2.95
C SER A 156 -13.93 -4.62 -2.02
N GLY A 157 -12.70 -5.10 -2.23
CA GLY A 157 -12.11 -6.17 -1.42
C GLY A 157 -12.84 -7.52 -1.51
N ALA A 158 -13.70 -7.74 -2.51
CA ALA A 158 -14.53 -8.94 -2.58
C ALA A 158 -13.70 -10.22 -2.74
N LEU A 159 -12.74 -10.22 -3.68
CA LEU A 159 -11.80 -11.31 -3.89
C LEU A 159 -10.63 -11.19 -2.92
N ASP A 160 -10.08 -10.02 -2.77
CA ASP A 160 -8.95 -9.66 -1.94
C ASP A 160 -9.41 -8.77 -0.74
N ASN A 161 -9.71 -9.33 0.48
CA ASN A 161 -9.69 -10.76 0.74
C ASN A 161 -10.96 -11.17 1.51
N ALA A 162 -12.13 -10.62 1.15
CA ALA A 162 -13.38 -11.08 1.75
C ALA A 162 -13.64 -12.57 1.44
N SER A 163 -13.12 -13.07 0.31
CA SER A 163 -13.21 -14.48 -0.06
C SER A 163 -12.53 -15.39 0.97
N GLY A 164 -11.27 -15.14 1.31
CA GLY A 164 -10.52 -15.88 2.31
C GLY A 164 -11.10 -15.72 3.71
N THR A 165 -11.44 -14.49 4.09
CA THR A 165 -12.04 -14.20 5.40
C THR A 165 -13.37 -14.92 5.60
N SER A 166 -14.28 -14.89 4.63
CA SER A 166 -15.55 -15.61 4.71
C SER A 166 -15.35 -17.12 4.75
N PHE A 167 -14.38 -17.63 4.01
CA PHE A 167 -14.03 -19.05 4.03
C PHE A 167 -13.55 -19.50 5.41
N ILE A 168 -12.61 -18.79 6.05
CA ILE A 168 -12.13 -19.21 7.37
C ILE A 168 -13.21 -19.11 8.45
N LEU A 169 -14.13 -18.15 8.35
CA LEU A 169 -15.29 -18.05 9.24
C LEU A 169 -16.22 -19.27 9.09
N GLU A 170 -16.58 -19.63 7.86
CA GLU A 170 -17.41 -20.81 7.61
C GLU A 170 -16.71 -22.11 7.99
N LEU A 171 -15.42 -22.23 7.71
CA LEU A 171 -14.61 -23.37 8.11
C LEU A 171 -14.57 -23.51 9.64
N SER A 172 -14.41 -22.41 10.38
CA SER A 172 -14.39 -22.41 11.84
C SER A 172 -15.75 -22.88 12.42
N ARG A 173 -16.84 -22.37 11.84
CA ARG A 173 -18.20 -22.77 12.19
C ARG A 173 -18.41 -24.27 11.93
N SER A 174 -18.02 -24.74 10.78
CA SER A 174 -18.16 -26.14 10.38
C SER A 174 -17.34 -27.05 11.31
N LEU A 175 -16.04 -26.78 11.47
CA LEU A 175 -15.16 -27.60 12.30
C LEU A 175 -15.59 -27.63 13.79
N SER A 176 -16.19 -26.58 14.30
CA SER A 176 -16.68 -26.55 15.68
C SER A 176 -17.79 -27.59 15.95
N THR A 177 -18.44 -28.11 14.89
CA THR A 177 -19.51 -29.13 15.00
C THR A 177 -19.02 -30.57 14.89
N TYR A 178 -17.78 -30.79 14.42
CA TYR A 178 -17.21 -32.12 14.17
C TYR A 178 -16.65 -32.85 15.40
N GLY A 179 -16.83 -32.28 16.57
CA GLY A 179 -16.26 -32.82 17.81
C GLY A 179 -14.87 -32.27 18.09
N LYS A 180 -14.25 -32.84 19.14
CA LYS A 180 -12.97 -32.32 19.64
C LYS A 180 -11.77 -32.83 18.80
N PRO A 181 -10.99 -31.93 18.15
CA PRO A 181 -9.83 -32.36 17.38
C PRO A 181 -8.72 -32.87 18.31
N GLU A 182 -7.71 -33.51 17.77
CA GLU A 182 -6.54 -33.97 18.54
C GLU A 182 -5.68 -32.78 18.97
N ARG A 183 -5.42 -31.82 18.07
CA ARG A 183 -4.62 -30.61 18.35
C ARG A 183 -5.48 -29.35 18.30
N ASP A 184 -5.02 -28.28 18.93
CA ASP A 184 -5.68 -26.98 18.81
C ASP A 184 -5.73 -26.54 17.34
N ILE A 185 -6.87 -25.97 16.93
CA ILE A 185 -7.03 -25.28 15.64
C ILE A 185 -7.23 -23.81 15.95
N ILE A 186 -6.34 -22.98 15.46
CA ILE A 186 -6.32 -21.53 15.67
C ILE A 186 -6.72 -20.85 14.36
N PHE A 187 -7.76 -20.05 14.38
CA PHE A 187 -8.18 -19.20 13.29
C PHE A 187 -7.74 -17.78 13.58
N VAL A 188 -7.11 -17.14 12.62
CA VAL A 188 -6.63 -15.76 12.77
C VAL A 188 -7.10 -14.93 11.58
N ALA A 189 -8.01 -14.00 11.83
CA ALA A 189 -8.30 -12.92 10.90
C ALA A 189 -7.27 -11.80 11.14
N LEU A 190 -6.38 -11.63 10.16
CA LEU A 190 -5.25 -10.71 10.21
C LEU A 190 -5.68 -9.32 9.73
N ASN A 191 -5.13 -8.28 10.35
CA ASN A 191 -5.34 -6.89 9.94
C ASN A 191 -4.07 -6.30 9.34
N ALA A 192 -4.21 -5.21 8.58
CA ALA A 192 -3.11 -4.47 7.99
C ALA A 192 -2.14 -5.35 7.16
N GLU A 193 -2.69 -6.28 6.40
CA GLU A 193 -1.97 -7.02 5.37
C GLU A 193 -1.50 -6.05 4.29
N GLU A 194 -2.43 -5.21 3.80
CA GLU A 194 -2.24 -4.21 2.76
C GLU A 194 -1.21 -3.11 3.12
N PHE A 195 -0.90 -2.97 4.41
CA PHE A 195 0.13 -2.07 4.94
C PHE A 195 1.47 -2.77 5.22
N GLY A 196 1.73 -3.90 4.57
CA GLY A 196 2.99 -4.63 4.68
C GLY A 196 3.00 -5.70 5.76
N LEU A 197 1.93 -6.50 5.84
CA LEU A 197 1.84 -7.68 6.70
C LEU A 197 1.94 -7.39 8.21
N LEU A 198 1.53 -6.18 8.66
CA LEU A 198 1.73 -5.76 10.04
C LEU A 198 1.03 -6.67 11.04
N GLY A 199 -0.19 -7.12 10.73
CA GLY A 199 -0.96 -8.00 11.61
C GLY A 199 -0.34 -9.38 11.76
N SER A 200 0.15 -9.98 10.67
CA SER A 200 0.80 -11.30 10.74
C SER A 200 2.14 -11.23 11.45
N LYS A 201 2.89 -10.14 11.28
CA LYS A 201 4.12 -9.88 12.01
C LYS A 201 3.85 -9.75 13.52
N ALA A 202 2.88 -8.93 13.92
CA ALA A 202 2.48 -8.79 15.32
C ALA A 202 2.04 -10.13 15.92
N PHE A 203 1.21 -10.91 15.20
CA PHE A 203 0.79 -12.24 15.65
C PHE A 203 1.98 -13.18 15.90
N ALA A 204 2.99 -13.16 15.04
CA ALA A 204 4.18 -13.98 15.18
C ALA A 204 5.08 -13.53 16.35
N GLU A 205 5.19 -12.23 16.61
CA GLU A 205 6.05 -11.63 17.64
C GLU A 205 5.45 -11.70 19.04
N GLU A 206 4.13 -11.65 19.19
CA GLU A 206 3.44 -11.67 20.49
C GLU A 206 3.53 -12.98 21.25
N ASN A 207 3.95 -14.07 20.61
CA ASN A 207 4.13 -15.40 21.24
C ASN A 207 2.92 -15.90 22.05
N LEU A 208 1.71 -15.55 21.64
CA LEU A 208 0.45 -15.97 22.29
C LEU A 208 0.27 -17.49 22.27
N PHE A 209 0.87 -18.15 21.31
CA PHE A 209 0.84 -19.59 21.11
C PHE A 209 2.26 -20.11 20.81
N ASN A 210 2.53 -21.35 21.17
CA ASN A 210 3.74 -21.98 20.65
C ASN A 210 3.54 -22.32 19.17
N ILE A 211 3.96 -21.40 18.30
CA ILE A 211 3.84 -21.53 16.85
C ILE A 211 5.01 -22.25 16.21
N GLN A 212 6.07 -22.50 16.96
CA GLN A 212 7.18 -23.32 16.50
C GLN A 212 6.66 -24.72 16.18
N ASP A 213 6.98 -25.27 15.04
CA ASP A 213 6.46 -26.55 14.53
C ASP A 213 4.96 -26.57 14.17
N SER A 214 4.28 -25.45 14.23
CA SER A 214 2.90 -25.34 13.77
C SER A 214 2.80 -25.47 12.25
N LYS A 215 1.65 -25.95 11.78
CA LYS A 215 1.29 -25.93 10.37
C LYS A 215 0.40 -24.73 10.14
N VAL A 216 0.78 -23.86 9.18
CA VAL A 216 0.03 -22.65 8.83
C VAL A 216 -0.55 -22.81 7.44
N ILE A 217 -1.82 -22.48 7.28
CA ILE A 217 -2.49 -22.35 5.98
C ILE A 217 -3.08 -20.95 5.90
N ASN A 218 -2.64 -20.19 4.91
CA ASN A 218 -3.19 -18.88 4.61
C ASN A 218 -4.15 -18.98 3.42
N PHE A 219 -5.32 -18.35 3.56
CA PHE A 219 -6.31 -18.24 2.49
C PHE A 219 -6.35 -16.79 2.01
N ASP A 220 -6.02 -16.63 0.75
CA ASP A 220 -5.96 -15.35 0.11
C ASP A 220 -6.44 -15.46 -1.34
N MET A 221 -7.38 -14.57 -1.72
CA MET A 221 -7.95 -14.49 -3.07
C MET A 221 -8.47 -15.85 -3.59
N ILE A 222 -9.24 -16.55 -2.78
CA ILE A 222 -9.81 -17.84 -3.15
C ILE A 222 -11.13 -17.65 -3.92
N GLY A 223 -11.25 -18.30 -5.12
CA GLY A 223 -12.44 -18.19 -5.94
C GLY A 223 -12.39 -19.06 -7.17
#